data_8822511662ad91f2be26c5e8327c8ccb
#
_entry.id   8822511662ad91f2be26c5e8327c8ccb
#
_cell.length_a   1.000
_cell.length_b   1.000
_cell.length_c   1.000
_cell.angle_alpha   90.00
_cell.angle_beta   90.00
_cell.angle_gamma   90.00
#
_symmetry.space_group_name_H-M   'P 1'
#
loop_
_entity.id
_entity.type
_entity.pdbx_description
1 polymer ?
#
loop_
_entity_poly.entity_id
_entity_poly.type
_entity_poly.pdbx_seq_one_letter_code
_entity_poly.pdbx_strand_id
1 'polypeptide(L)'
;MINTAASYEYLLGMSGDAGREVRWDGRKWPNRLHWQFTMTWLGEDSYGAWLAAPAGTVVQRGHDAPFHLPDGFVSLVPRGEWWEAEFYTSHPELEIYVNIGTPCEWRPDRVRQVDLDLDVVRTHAGAVNTLDEDEFLEHQVKFGYSTELIDGARRAATEMAGMLETRVEPFDRASEPWLALVDRVLGPERQIARRKPVPSPQESAS
;
A
#
# COMPACT_ATOMS: atom_id res chain seq x y z
N MET A 1 0.76 17.54 -25.43
CA MET A 1 -0.41 16.71 -25.09
C MET A 1 -0.03 15.27 -25.40
N ILE A 2 0.36 14.52 -24.37
CA ILE A 2 0.70 13.09 -24.50
C ILE A 2 -0.64 12.37 -24.65
N ASN A 3 -0.76 11.55 -25.72
CA ASN A 3 -1.99 10.80 -26.02
C ASN A 3 -2.19 9.72 -24.93
N THR A 4 -3.00 10.05 -23.92
CA THR A 4 -3.30 9.20 -22.76
C THR A 4 -3.81 7.81 -23.14
N ALA A 5 -4.55 7.66 -24.23
CA ALA A 5 -5.08 6.37 -24.69
C ALA A 5 -3.97 5.40 -25.16
N ALA A 6 -2.96 5.89 -25.87
CA ALA A 6 -1.84 5.08 -26.35
C ALA A 6 -0.93 4.61 -25.20
N SER A 7 -0.80 5.42 -24.15
CA SER A 7 -0.05 5.05 -22.93
C SER A 7 -0.72 3.91 -22.17
N TYR A 8 -2.06 3.83 -22.17
CA TYR A 8 -2.81 2.78 -21.49
C TYR A 8 -2.77 1.44 -22.21
N GLU A 9 -2.92 1.44 -23.52
CA GLU A 9 -2.78 0.19 -24.31
C GLU A 9 -1.35 -0.36 -24.21
N TYR A 10 -0.36 0.53 -24.10
CA TYR A 10 1.03 0.17 -23.86
C TYR A 10 1.21 -0.48 -22.48
N LEU A 11 0.65 0.09 -21.40
CA LEU A 11 0.72 -0.47 -20.05
C LEU A 11 -0.03 -1.81 -19.94
N LEU A 12 -1.20 -1.95 -20.55
CA LEU A 12 -1.96 -3.20 -20.59
C LEU A 12 -1.28 -4.27 -21.47
N GLY A 13 -0.57 -3.87 -22.52
CA GLY A 13 0.18 -4.76 -23.40
C GLY A 13 1.50 -5.26 -22.81
N MET A 14 2.08 -4.55 -21.85
CA MET A 14 3.33 -4.93 -21.17
C MET A 14 3.13 -5.94 -20.03
N SER A 15 1.91 -6.14 -19.54
CA SER A 15 1.65 -7.00 -18.39
C SER A 15 0.55 -8.01 -18.69
N GLY A 16 0.93 -9.19 -19.17
CA GLY A 16 0.01 -10.34 -19.31
C GLY A 16 -0.69 -10.76 -18.01
N ASP A 17 -0.34 -10.11 -16.88
CA ASP A 17 -0.84 -10.38 -15.53
C ASP A 17 -1.75 -9.28 -14.96
N ALA A 18 -2.06 -8.23 -15.74
CA ALA A 18 -2.93 -7.16 -15.26
C ALA A 18 -4.31 -7.71 -14.86
N GLY A 19 -4.77 -7.33 -13.66
CA GLY A 19 -6.02 -7.80 -13.09
C GLY A 19 -5.93 -9.05 -12.22
N ARG A 20 -4.76 -9.70 -12.12
CA ARG A 20 -4.59 -10.82 -11.18
C ARG A 20 -4.63 -10.37 -9.73
N GLU A 21 -5.10 -11.24 -8.86
CA GLU A 21 -5.12 -10.98 -7.42
C GLU A 21 -3.74 -11.25 -6.79
N VAL A 22 -3.34 -10.36 -5.90
CA VAL A 22 -2.12 -10.45 -5.09
C VAL A 22 -2.51 -10.23 -3.63
N ARG A 23 -2.23 -11.20 -2.78
CA ARG A 23 -2.46 -11.06 -1.35
C ARG A 23 -1.38 -10.20 -0.71
N TRP A 24 -1.77 -9.16 0.01
CA TRP A 24 -0.91 -8.44 0.95
C TRP A 24 -0.85 -9.18 2.28
N ASP A 25 0.35 -9.58 2.70
CA ASP A 25 0.64 -10.28 3.96
C ASP A 25 1.51 -9.38 4.84
N GLY A 26 0.90 -8.30 5.36
CA GLY A 26 1.53 -7.38 6.30
C GLY A 26 1.77 -8.04 7.65
N ARG A 27 2.95 -7.82 8.20
CA ARG A 27 3.39 -8.33 9.50
C ARG A 27 3.93 -7.20 10.37
N LYS A 28 3.86 -7.34 11.67
CA LYS A 28 4.66 -6.58 12.64
C LYS A 28 5.80 -7.47 13.14
N TRP A 29 6.95 -6.87 13.46
CA TRP A 29 8.10 -7.60 13.98
C TRP A 29 7.76 -8.38 15.27
N PRO A 30 8.29 -9.62 15.48
CA PRO A 30 9.12 -10.37 14.53
C PRO A 30 8.34 -11.10 13.42
N ASN A 31 7.06 -11.39 13.55
CA ASN A 31 6.21 -12.07 12.56
C ASN A 31 4.73 -12.11 12.97
N ARG A 32 4.25 -11.13 13.73
CA ARG A 32 2.84 -11.05 14.13
C ARG A 32 1.98 -10.63 12.95
N LEU A 33 0.75 -11.19 12.85
CA LEU A 33 -0.22 -10.75 11.85
C LEU A 33 -0.49 -9.25 11.97
N HIS A 34 -0.50 -8.54 10.84
CA HIS A 34 -0.87 -7.14 10.76
C HIS A 34 -1.92 -6.95 9.66
N TRP A 35 -1.71 -6.11 8.67
CA TRP A 35 -2.68 -5.88 7.62
C TRP A 35 -2.73 -7.04 6.62
N GLN A 36 -3.93 -7.62 6.44
CA GLN A 36 -4.18 -8.73 5.53
C GLN A 36 -5.31 -8.36 4.58
N PHE A 37 -5.05 -8.30 3.27
CA PHE A 37 -6.05 -8.02 2.25
C PHE A 37 -5.57 -8.49 0.87
N THR A 38 -6.44 -8.38 -0.12
CA THR A 38 -6.11 -8.71 -1.51
C THR A 38 -6.14 -7.46 -2.36
N MET A 39 -5.08 -7.24 -3.11
CA MET A 39 -4.95 -6.19 -4.12
C MET A 39 -5.05 -6.75 -5.53
N THR A 40 -5.26 -5.89 -6.49
CA THR A 40 -5.21 -6.21 -7.92
C THR A 40 -3.91 -5.71 -8.51
N TRP A 41 -3.16 -6.59 -9.17
CA TRP A 41 -1.98 -6.22 -9.93
C TRP A 41 -2.35 -5.33 -11.11
N LEU A 42 -1.75 -4.15 -11.20
CA LEU A 42 -1.92 -3.23 -12.33
C LEU A 42 -0.80 -3.37 -13.35
N GLY A 43 0.44 -3.51 -12.89
CA GLY A 43 1.64 -3.60 -13.72
C GLY A 43 2.91 -3.34 -12.93
N GLU A 44 4.01 -3.17 -13.64
CA GLU A 44 5.33 -2.85 -13.08
C GLU A 44 6.04 -1.84 -14.02
N ASP A 45 6.76 -0.89 -13.45
CA ASP A 45 7.60 0.06 -14.16
C ASP A 45 8.99 0.19 -13.50
N SER A 46 9.74 1.24 -13.86
CA SER A 46 11.08 1.46 -13.29
C SER A 46 11.09 1.76 -11.78
N TYR A 47 9.96 2.12 -11.20
CA TYR A 47 9.83 2.42 -9.77
C TYR A 47 9.45 1.18 -8.96
N GLY A 48 8.78 0.19 -9.56
CA GLY A 48 8.36 -1.04 -8.91
C GLY A 48 7.02 -1.56 -9.41
N ALA A 49 6.43 -2.44 -8.60
CA ALA A 49 5.13 -3.03 -8.89
C ALA A 49 4.01 -2.12 -8.39
N TRP A 50 2.96 -1.96 -9.21
CA TRP A 50 1.78 -1.18 -8.90
C TRP A 50 0.57 -2.09 -8.68
N LEU A 51 -0.07 -1.92 -7.51
CA LEU A 51 -1.22 -2.71 -7.10
C LEU A 51 -2.36 -1.79 -6.68
N ALA A 52 -3.60 -2.23 -6.82
CA ALA A 52 -4.78 -1.45 -6.43
C ALA A 52 -5.58 -2.12 -5.33
N ALA A 53 -5.95 -1.34 -4.33
CA ALA A 53 -6.95 -1.67 -3.33
C ALA A 53 -8.09 -0.62 -3.42
N PRO A 54 -9.16 -0.88 -4.19
CA PRO A 54 -10.26 0.07 -4.33
C PRO A 54 -11.04 0.22 -3.02
N ALA A 55 -11.77 1.33 -2.86
CA ALA A 55 -12.72 1.50 -1.77
C ALA A 55 -13.66 0.28 -1.69
N GLY A 56 -13.94 -0.18 -0.47
CA GLY A 56 -14.71 -1.40 -0.23
C GLY A 56 -13.90 -2.70 -0.26
N THR A 57 -12.58 -2.66 -0.49
CA THR A 57 -11.70 -3.83 -0.28
C THR A 57 -11.83 -4.30 1.17
N VAL A 58 -12.03 -5.62 1.33
CA VAL A 58 -12.08 -6.23 2.68
C VAL A 58 -10.67 -6.36 3.22
N VAL A 59 -10.43 -5.77 4.38
CA VAL A 59 -9.15 -5.78 5.07
C VAL A 59 -9.32 -6.35 6.48
N GLN A 60 -8.25 -6.94 7.00
CA GLN A 60 -8.21 -7.44 8.37
C GLN A 60 -6.90 -7.02 9.03
N ARG A 61 -6.98 -6.45 10.23
CA ARG A 61 -5.81 -6.12 11.05
C ARG A 61 -5.62 -7.18 12.12
N GLY A 62 -4.54 -7.96 12.01
CA GLY A 62 -4.24 -9.01 12.99
C GLY A 62 -5.37 -10.04 13.13
N HIS A 63 -5.99 -10.07 14.28
CA HIS A 63 -7.13 -10.95 14.62
C HIS A 63 -8.46 -10.19 14.77
N ASP A 64 -8.47 -8.89 14.41
CA ASP A 64 -9.68 -8.07 14.49
C ASP A 64 -10.71 -8.52 13.45
N ALA A 65 -11.96 -8.11 13.64
CA ALA A 65 -13.01 -8.38 12.67
C ALA A 65 -12.66 -7.67 11.33
N PRO A 66 -12.85 -8.35 10.19
CA PRO A 66 -12.64 -7.72 8.88
C PRO A 66 -13.59 -6.51 8.69
N PHE A 67 -13.10 -5.49 7.99
CA PHE A 67 -13.89 -4.33 7.61
C PHE A 67 -13.60 -3.91 6.17
N HIS A 68 -14.39 -2.98 5.64
CA HIS A 68 -14.19 -2.46 4.30
C HIS A 68 -13.39 -1.16 4.34
N LEU A 69 -12.36 -1.03 3.50
CA LEU A 69 -11.63 0.21 3.32
C LEU A 69 -12.61 1.33 2.91
N PRO A 70 -12.60 2.47 3.62
CA PRO A 70 -13.44 3.61 3.24
C PRO A 70 -12.96 4.24 1.93
N ASP A 71 -11.64 4.34 1.75
CA ASP A 71 -10.98 4.98 0.63
C ASP A 71 -10.13 3.96 -0.13
N GLY A 72 -10.06 4.12 -1.44
CA GLY A 72 -9.20 3.30 -2.29
C GLY A 72 -7.83 3.95 -2.49
N PHE A 73 -6.83 3.10 -2.75
CA PHE A 73 -5.48 3.53 -3.06
C PHE A 73 -4.82 2.66 -4.14
N VAL A 74 -3.78 3.21 -4.73
CA VAL A 74 -2.81 2.48 -5.53
C VAL A 74 -1.53 2.38 -4.72
N SER A 75 -1.02 1.16 -4.54
CA SER A 75 0.23 0.91 -3.84
C SER A 75 1.37 0.74 -4.85
N LEU A 76 2.48 1.45 -4.62
CA LEU A 76 3.77 1.21 -5.25
C LEU A 76 4.63 0.38 -4.32
N VAL A 77 5.04 -0.79 -4.78
CA VAL A 77 5.89 -1.73 -4.04
C VAL A 77 7.22 -1.90 -4.77
N PRO A 78 8.25 -1.12 -4.41
CA PRO A 78 9.56 -1.21 -5.03
C PRO A 78 10.29 -2.49 -4.62
N ARG A 79 11.24 -2.91 -5.43
CA ARG A 79 12.05 -4.10 -5.18
C ARG A 79 13.26 -3.77 -4.31
N GLY A 80 13.38 -4.44 -3.16
CA GLY A 80 14.56 -4.33 -2.29
C GLY A 80 14.59 -3.09 -1.40
N GLU A 81 13.59 -2.22 -1.48
CA GLU A 81 13.48 -1.01 -0.68
C GLU A 81 12.80 -1.26 0.68
N TRP A 82 13.08 -0.39 1.65
CA TRP A 82 12.57 -0.46 3.01
C TRP A 82 11.25 0.29 3.19
N TRP A 83 10.46 0.40 2.13
CA TRP A 83 9.19 1.12 2.12
C TRP A 83 8.24 0.57 1.06
N GLU A 84 6.97 0.85 1.22
CA GLU A 84 5.94 0.82 0.19
C GLU A 84 5.08 2.07 0.31
N ALA A 85 4.43 2.52 -0.77
CA ALA A 85 3.70 3.77 -0.76
C ALA A 85 2.28 3.61 -1.30
N GLU A 86 1.30 4.16 -0.59
CA GLU A 86 -0.10 4.22 -0.96
C GLU A 86 -0.45 5.62 -1.49
N PHE A 87 -0.94 5.69 -2.72
CA PHE A 87 -1.44 6.90 -3.37
C PHE A 87 -2.97 6.87 -3.32
N TYR A 88 -3.57 7.78 -2.59
CA TYR A 88 -5.01 7.78 -2.35
C TYR A 88 -5.81 8.39 -3.49
N THR A 89 -6.98 7.80 -3.78
CA THR A 89 -7.91 8.30 -4.81
C THR A 89 -8.87 9.36 -4.27
N SER A 90 -9.26 9.24 -3.01
CA SER A 90 -10.34 10.06 -2.42
C SER A 90 -10.24 10.27 -0.91
N HIS A 91 -9.09 9.99 -0.29
CA HIS A 91 -8.89 10.23 1.14
C HIS A 91 -9.04 11.72 1.45
N PRO A 92 -9.79 12.10 2.52
CA PRO A 92 -10.11 13.52 2.77
C PRO A 92 -8.90 14.39 3.10
N GLU A 93 -7.85 13.83 3.68
CA GLU A 93 -6.68 14.57 4.15
C GLU A 93 -5.38 14.15 3.45
N LEU A 94 -5.20 12.85 3.22
CA LEU A 94 -3.93 12.31 2.76
C LEU A 94 -3.90 12.16 1.24
N GLU A 95 -2.80 12.59 0.65
CA GLU A 95 -2.43 12.38 -0.75
C GLU A 95 -1.61 11.09 -0.88
N ILE A 96 -0.60 10.93 -0.02
CA ILE A 96 0.33 9.79 -0.02
C ILE A 96 0.58 9.32 1.41
N TYR A 97 0.65 8.01 1.59
CA TYR A 97 1.07 7.34 2.82
C TYR A 97 2.20 6.37 2.49
N VAL A 98 3.33 6.48 3.15
CA VAL A 98 4.48 5.61 2.97
C VAL A 98 4.69 4.80 4.24
N ASN A 99 4.50 3.49 4.14
CA ASN A 99 4.78 2.54 5.21
C ASN A 99 6.26 2.17 5.19
N ILE A 100 6.96 2.32 6.30
CA ILE A 100 8.35 1.91 6.45
C ILE A 100 8.39 0.48 6.99
N GLY A 101 9.06 -0.41 6.25
CA GLY A 101 9.14 -1.82 6.59
C GLY A 101 10.37 -2.50 6.00
N THR A 102 10.51 -3.79 6.27
CA THR A 102 11.57 -4.57 5.62
C THR A 102 11.33 -4.64 4.11
N PRO A 103 12.38 -4.88 3.29
CA PRO A 103 12.17 -5.18 1.88
C PRO A 103 11.13 -6.28 1.67
N CYS A 104 10.22 -6.04 0.71
CA CYS A 104 9.12 -6.95 0.45
C CYS A 104 9.59 -8.30 -0.08
N GLU A 105 9.06 -9.38 0.51
CA GLU A 105 9.20 -10.74 0.01
C GLU A 105 8.11 -11.05 -1.02
N TRP A 106 8.51 -11.40 -2.23
CA TRP A 106 7.61 -11.69 -3.34
C TRP A 106 7.40 -13.19 -3.54
N ARG A 107 6.13 -13.56 -3.72
CA ARG A 107 5.67 -14.87 -4.19
C ARG A 107 4.69 -14.67 -5.36
N PRO A 108 4.39 -15.69 -6.17
CA PRO A 108 3.52 -15.52 -7.34
C PRO A 108 2.14 -14.90 -7.03
N ASP A 109 1.57 -15.20 -5.85
CA ASP A 109 0.23 -14.81 -5.40
C ASP A 109 0.22 -13.87 -4.20
N ARG A 110 1.40 -13.47 -3.68
CA ARG A 110 1.52 -12.76 -2.40
C ARG A 110 2.74 -11.87 -2.33
N VAL A 111 2.57 -10.75 -1.66
CA VAL A 111 3.64 -9.86 -1.20
C VAL A 111 3.59 -9.81 0.32
N ARG A 112 4.74 -10.00 0.98
CA ARG A 112 4.88 -9.87 2.43
C ARG A 112 5.83 -8.75 2.77
N GLN A 113 5.46 -7.94 3.76
CA GLN A 113 6.33 -6.95 4.37
C GLN A 113 6.21 -7.02 5.90
N VAL A 114 7.31 -6.79 6.60
CA VAL A 114 7.29 -6.55 8.04
C VAL A 114 7.35 -5.05 8.27
N ASP A 115 6.27 -4.51 8.77
CA ASP A 115 6.12 -3.12 9.18
C ASP A 115 7.01 -2.84 10.40
N LEU A 116 7.71 -1.71 10.38
CA LEU A 116 8.65 -1.26 11.39
C LEU A 116 8.19 0.03 12.09
N ASP A 117 6.89 0.22 12.16
CA ASP A 117 6.17 1.26 12.90
C ASP A 117 6.21 2.66 12.28
N LEU A 118 7.38 3.13 11.82
CA LEU A 118 7.48 4.46 11.20
C LEU A 118 6.68 4.56 9.92
N ASP A 119 5.99 5.69 9.77
CA ASP A 119 5.28 6.04 8.54
C ASP A 119 5.63 7.47 8.13
N VAL A 120 5.54 7.77 6.84
CA VAL A 120 5.72 9.13 6.32
C VAL A 120 4.53 9.49 5.45
N VAL A 121 3.87 10.59 5.74
CA VAL A 121 2.68 11.01 5.03
C VAL A 121 2.85 12.36 4.36
N ARG A 122 2.16 12.55 3.21
CA ARG A 122 1.94 13.85 2.60
C ARG A 122 0.45 14.13 2.51
N THR A 123 0.05 15.30 3.03
CA THR A 123 -1.34 15.75 2.95
C THR A 123 -1.61 16.46 1.61
N HIS A 124 -2.91 16.61 1.25
CA HIS A 124 -3.30 17.42 0.08
C HIS A 124 -2.87 18.89 0.20
N ALA A 125 -2.67 19.41 1.43
CA ALA A 125 -2.12 20.73 1.68
C ALA A 125 -0.59 20.81 1.44
N GLY A 126 0.06 19.68 1.19
CA GLY A 126 1.50 19.57 0.93
C GLY A 126 2.36 19.43 2.20
N ALA A 127 1.76 19.35 3.39
CA ALA A 127 2.52 19.07 4.62
C ALA A 127 3.01 17.63 4.63
N VAL A 128 4.28 17.44 5.00
CA VAL A 128 4.93 16.13 5.18
C VAL A 128 5.18 15.91 6.67
N ASN A 129 4.82 14.73 7.17
CA ASN A 129 5.01 14.35 8.57
C ASN A 129 5.50 12.91 8.67
N THR A 130 6.42 12.67 9.61
CA THR A 130 6.75 11.31 10.07
C THR A 130 5.86 10.99 11.26
N LEU A 131 5.28 9.79 11.28
CA LEU A 131 4.33 9.32 12.29
C LEU A 131 4.94 8.18 13.09
N ASP A 132 4.36 7.92 14.27
CA ASP A 132 4.58 6.76 15.14
C ASP A 132 6.03 6.58 15.63
N GLU A 133 6.80 7.69 15.75
CA GLU A 133 8.18 7.68 16.27
C GLU A 133 8.25 7.15 17.71
N ASP A 134 7.26 7.42 18.54
CA ASP A 134 7.16 6.92 19.91
C ASP A 134 6.87 5.42 19.96
N GLU A 135 5.98 4.90 19.10
CA GLU A 135 5.72 3.46 18.93
C GLU A 135 7.00 2.74 18.47
N PHE A 136 7.70 3.32 17.50
CA PHE A 136 8.98 2.79 17.01
C PHE A 136 10.04 2.69 18.13
N LEU A 137 10.16 3.73 18.97
CA LEU A 137 11.10 3.73 20.10
C LEU A 137 10.72 2.68 21.15
N GLU A 138 9.44 2.52 21.48
CA GLU A 138 8.97 1.49 22.40
C GLU A 138 9.24 0.08 21.85
N HIS A 139 8.90 -0.15 20.57
CA HIS A 139 8.99 -1.47 19.95
C HIS A 139 10.43 -1.94 19.72
N GLN A 140 11.39 -1.03 19.52
CA GLN A 140 12.81 -1.38 19.46
C GLN A 140 13.25 -2.16 20.71
N VAL A 141 12.82 -1.72 21.89
CA VAL A 141 13.16 -2.34 23.17
C VAL A 141 12.30 -3.58 23.41
N LYS A 142 10.99 -3.44 23.25
CA LYS A 142 10.00 -4.47 23.56
C LYS A 142 10.13 -5.74 22.71
N PHE A 143 10.45 -5.57 21.43
CA PHE A 143 10.55 -6.67 20.48
C PHE A 143 11.98 -6.95 20.01
N GLY A 144 12.97 -6.25 20.56
CA GLY A 144 14.37 -6.51 20.30
C GLY A 144 14.76 -6.25 18.84
N TYR A 145 14.45 -5.07 18.29
CA TYR A 145 14.90 -4.73 16.95
C TYR A 145 16.43 -4.77 16.87
N SER A 146 16.96 -5.39 15.83
CA SER A 146 18.40 -5.34 15.57
C SER A 146 18.82 -3.94 15.12
N THR A 147 20.10 -3.61 15.26
CA THR A 147 20.66 -2.35 14.76
C THR A 147 20.37 -2.17 13.26
N GLU A 148 20.42 -3.25 12.48
CA GLU A 148 20.11 -3.23 11.05
C GLU A 148 18.65 -2.78 10.77
N LEU A 149 17.68 -3.30 11.54
CA LEU A 149 16.27 -2.91 11.42
C LEU A 149 16.09 -1.43 11.79
N ILE A 150 16.70 -0.99 12.90
CA ILE A 150 16.60 0.39 13.37
C ILE A 150 17.19 1.36 12.34
N ASP A 151 18.41 1.07 11.88
CA ASP A 151 19.11 1.93 10.93
C ASP A 151 18.43 1.92 9.55
N GLY A 152 17.92 0.75 9.11
CA GLY A 152 17.18 0.60 7.88
C GLY A 152 15.90 1.45 7.89
N ALA A 153 15.08 1.32 8.93
CA ALA A 153 13.84 2.08 9.09
C ALA A 153 14.08 3.59 9.15
N ARG A 154 15.05 4.04 9.97
CA ARG A 154 15.37 5.47 10.09
C ARG A 154 15.88 6.09 8.78
N ARG A 155 16.76 5.38 8.06
CA ARG A 155 17.22 5.86 6.75
C ARG A 155 16.07 5.99 5.78
N ALA A 156 15.24 4.95 5.67
CA ALA A 156 14.08 4.97 4.77
C ALA A 156 13.10 6.10 5.11
N ALA A 157 12.73 6.27 6.39
CA ALA A 157 11.84 7.36 6.81
C ALA A 157 12.41 8.74 6.45
N THR A 158 13.71 8.98 6.72
CA THR A 158 14.38 10.26 6.40
C THR A 158 14.40 10.50 4.88
N GLU A 159 14.71 9.47 4.09
CA GLU A 159 14.75 9.56 2.63
C GLU A 159 13.36 9.86 2.08
N MET A 160 12.33 9.12 2.53
CA MET A 160 10.96 9.31 2.07
C MET A 160 10.42 10.68 2.43
N ALA A 161 10.70 11.19 3.63
CA ALA A 161 10.32 12.56 4.01
C ALA A 161 10.91 13.59 3.02
N GLY A 162 12.20 13.50 2.73
CA GLY A 162 12.85 14.41 1.77
C GLY A 162 12.30 14.28 0.34
N MET A 163 12.01 13.06 -0.13
CA MET A 163 11.44 12.84 -1.45
C MET A 163 10.00 13.37 -1.55
N LEU A 164 9.17 13.20 -0.51
CA LEU A 164 7.81 13.72 -0.45
C LEU A 164 7.78 15.26 -0.41
N GLU A 165 8.70 15.89 0.36
CA GLU A 165 8.83 17.35 0.45
C GLU A 165 9.23 17.98 -0.89
N THR A 166 10.18 17.36 -1.57
CA THR A 166 10.73 17.87 -2.83
C THR A 166 9.98 17.40 -4.07
N ARG A 167 8.96 16.56 -3.90
CA ARG A 167 8.15 15.98 -4.99
C ARG A 167 9.01 15.32 -6.08
N VAL A 168 10.05 14.60 -5.66
CA VAL A 168 10.87 13.79 -6.58
C VAL A 168 10.10 12.53 -6.94
N GLU A 169 10.15 12.12 -8.22
CA GLU A 169 9.52 10.86 -8.63
C GLU A 169 10.03 9.66 -7.81
N PRO A 170 9.13 8.73 -7.45
CA PRO A 170 7.76 8.52 -7.94
C PRO A 170 6.67 9.34 -7.22
N PHE A 171 7.01 10.28 -6.35
CA PHE A 171 6.07 11.02 -5.50
C PHE A 171 5.55 12.34 -6.10
N ASP A 172 5.77 12.58 -7.39
CA ASP A 172 5.16 13.69 -8.13
C ASP A 172 4.02 13.18 -9.01
N ARG A 173 4.32 12.60 -10.16
CA ARG A 173 3.33 12.27 -11.18
C ARG A 173 3.29 10.79 -11.60
N ALA A 174 4.24 9.97 -11.17
CA ALA A 174 4.33 8.57 -11.58
C ALA A 174 3.07 7.75 -11.26
N SER A 175 2.33 8.12 -10.20
CA SER A 175 1.08 7.45 -9.81
C SER A 175 -0.13 7.78 -10.68
N GLU A 176 -0.16 8.93 -11.39
CA GLU A 176 -1.32 9.41 -12.15
C GLU A 176 -1.87 8.38 -13.16
N PRO A 177 -1.04 7.71 -14.00
CA PRO A 177 -1.54 6.71 -14.94
C PRO A 177 -2.19 5.50 -14.25
N TRP A 178 -1.63 5.09 -13.10
CA TRP A 178 -2.10 3.95 -12.33
C TRP A 178 -3.40 4.25 -11.60
N LEU A 179 -3.53 5.44 -11.00
CA LEU A 179 -4.77 5.93 -10.39
C LEU A 179 -5.90 5.98 -11.43
N ALA A 180 -5.63 6.53 -12.62
CA ALA A 180 -6.61 6.57 -13.69
C ALA A 180 -7.00 5.18 -14.24
N LEU A 181 -6.13 4.16 -14.07
CA LEU A 181 -6.40 2.79 -14.48
C LEU A 181 -7.36 2.08 -13.52
N VAL A 182 -7.34 2.41 -12.24
CA VAL A 182 -8.22 1.81 -11.21
C VAL A 182 -9.70 1.95 -11.60
N ASP A 183 -10.13 3.13 -12.00
CA ASP A 183 -11.52 3.40 -12.37
C ASP A 183 -11.97 2.57 -13.60
N ARG A 184 -11.05 2.29 -14.53
CA ARG A 184 -11.33 1.51 -15.74
C ARG A 184 -11.30 0.00 -15.50
N VAL A 185 -10.30 -0.47 -14.75
CA VAL A 185 -10.09 -1.92 -14.51
C VAL A 185 -11.01 -2.45 -13.42
N LEU A 186 -11.30 -1.62 -12.43
CA LEU A 186 -12.05 -1.98 -11.23
C LEU A 186 -13.39 -1.22 -11.11
N GLY A 187 -13.85 -0.56 -12.17
CA GLY A 187 -15.05 0.28 -12.20
C GLY A 187 -16.27 -0.29 -11.45
N PRO A 188 -17.30 0.52 -11.20
CA PRO A 188 -18.34 0.26 -10.19
C PRO A 188 -19.04 -1.11 -10.33
N GLU A 189 -19.18 -1.63 -11.54
CA GLU A 189 -19.79 -2.96 -11.76
C GLU A 189 -18.93 -4.12 -11.23
N ARG A 190 -17.60 -4.02 -11.33
CA ARG A 190 -16.68 -5.04 -10.79
C ARG A 190 -16.48 -4.89 -9.29
N GLN A 191 -16.55 -3.68 -8.76
CA GLN A 191 -16.55 -3.42 -7.31
C GLN A 191 -17.79 -4.01 -6.64
N ILE A 192 -18.98 -3.91 -7.27
CA ILE A 192 -20.24 -4.51 -6.78
C ILE A 192 -20.14 -6.04 -6.78
N ALA A 193 -19.59 -6.64 -7.83
CA ALA A 193 -19.44 -8.09 -7.94
C ALA A 193 -18.44 -8.68 -6.87
N ARG A 194 -17.48 -7.88 -6.39
CA ARG A 194 -16.52 -8.26 -5.34
C ARG A 194 -17.08 -8.07 -3.92
N ARG A 195 -18.14 -7.33 -3.72
CA ARG A 195 -18.86 -7.21 -2.44
C ARG A 195 -19.60 -8.51 -2.10
N LYS A 196 -18.87 -9.61 -1.90
CA LYS A 196 -19.46 -10.76 -1.20
C LYS A 196 -19.83 -10.27 0.21
N PRO A 197 -21.08 -10.52 0.66
CA PRO A 197 -21.46 -10.15 2.02
C PRO A 197 -20.51 -10.83 3.00
N VAL A 198 -19.89 -10.03 3.87
CA VAL A 198 -19.20 -10.56 5.05
C VAL A 198 -20.29 -11.30 5.82
N PRO A 199 -20.14 -12.61 6.14
CA PRO A 199 -21.14 -13.32 6.91
C PRO A 199 -21.34 -12.58 8.23
N SER A 200 -22.58 -12.19 8.50
CA SER A 200 -22.96 -11.61 9.79
C SER A 200 -22.50 -12.54 10.90
N PRO A 201 -21.96 -12.04 12.02
CA PRO A 201 -21.71 -12.88 13.19
C PRO A 201 -23.03 -13.58 13.52
N GLN A 202 -23.05 -14.91 13.44
CA GLN A 202 -24.20 -15.67 13.90
C GLN A 202 -24.33 -15.36 15.38
N GLU A 203 -25.46 -14.77 15.77
CA GLU A 203 -25.91 -14.74 17.13
C GLU A 203 -25.89 -16.19 17.64
N SER A 204 -24.92 -16.52 18.48
CA SER A 204 -24.92 -17.73 19.25
C SER A 204 -26.03 -17.57 20.33
N ALA A 205 -27.25 -17.92 19.94
CA ALA A 205 -28.35 -18.07 20.86
C ALA A 205 -28.25 -19.45 21.50
N SER A 206 -28.29 -19.43 22.87
CA SER A 206 -28.61 -20.47 23.83
C SER A 206 -27.58 -21.51 24.12
#